data_17ea7f8a5a58e7849b3ed8f89fe5722b
#
_entry.id   17ea7f8a5a58e7849b3ed8f89fe5722b
#
_cell.length_a   1.000
_cell.length_b   1.000
_cell.length_c   1.000
_cell.angle_alpha   90.00
_cell.angle_beta   90.00
_cell.angle_gamma   90.00
#
_symmetry.space_group_name_H-M   'P 1'
#
loop_
_entity.id
_entity.type
_entity.pdbx_description
1 polymer ?
#
loop_
_entity_poly.entity_id
_entity_poly.type
_entity_poly.pdbx_seq_one_letter_code
_entity_poly.pdbx_strand_id
1 'polypeptide(L)'
;MSDAYTAAWKASIDDPQGFWLDAAKALDWAVAPEAGWTEADGWFPGGQLNPCHNTVDRHVAAGRGDAAALIYDSPVTGTIATFSYSELLEEVGRVAAMLASLGVSKGDRVVIYMPMVPQTVFAMLACARLGAIHSVVFGGFAPHELAKRIDDATPKVLLTTSCGIEGSKVIPYKPMVDEALRLARHAVDHVVLFQREQVTAELAAPRDLDWMELREKTAADAIPACVPVASDDPLYILYTSGTTGTPKGVVRDNGGHATALAWSMANIYGIGAGDVFWAASDVGWVVGHSYIVYAPLLVGATTVLFEGKPVGTPDPGTFWRTIDRHGVKAFFTAPTAIRAVRKEDPDAKFLSEIGTGQCQAIFLAGERADPDTIGWLEDKSGLPVIDHWWQTELGWPAIASCVALGDLRRERGSAGF
;
A
#
# COMPACT_ATOMS: atom_id res chain seq x y z
N MET A 1 -29.52 1.23 -11.19
CA MET A 1 -28.19 1.07 -11.82
C MET A 1 -28.05 2.16 -12.85
N SER A 2 -26.89 2.81 -12.90
CA SER A 2 -26.59 3.71 -14.02
C SER A 2 -26.38 2.88 -15.30
N ASP A 3 -26.53 3.53 -16.46
CA ASP A 3 -26.25 2.86 -17.74
C ASP A 3 -24.78 2.42 -17.83
N ALA A 4 -23.85 3.24 -17.28
CA ALA A 4 -22.42 2.95 -17.27
C ALA A 4 -22.08 1.71 -16.41
N TYR A 5 -22.64 1.60 -15.21
CA TYR A 5 -22.47 0.41 -14.38
C TYR A 5 -23.04 -0.83 -15.05
N THR A 6 -24.27 -0.74 -15.60
CA THR A 6 -24.92 -1.86 -16.28
C THR A 6 -24.12 -2.33 -17.49
N ALA A 7 -23.55 -1.39 -18.26
CA ALA A 7 -22.70 -1.72 -19.40
C ALA A 7 -21.40 -2.42 -18.97
N ALA A 8 -20.72 -1.90 -17.94
CA ALA A 8 -19.49 -2.52 -17.41
C ALA A 8 -19.75 -3.91 -16.83
N TRP A 9 -20.82 -4.06 -16.03
CA TRP A 9 -21.23 -5.35 -15.48
C TRP A 9 -21.54 -6.37 -16.60
N LYS A 10 -22.32 -5.95 -17.59
CA LYS A 10 -22.67 -6.82 -18.71
C LYS A 10 -21.43 -7.24 -19.50
N ALA A 11 -20.53 -6.32 -19.82
CA ALA A 11 -19.31 -6.62 -20.53
C ALA A 11 -18.42 -7.62 -19.75
N SER A 12 -18.33 -7.47 -18.41
CA SER A 12 -17.53 -8.36 -17.56
C SER A 12 -18.09 -9.79 -17.47
N ILE A 13 -19.38 -9.99 -17.74
CA ILE A 13 -20.05 -11.30 -17.74
C ILE A 13 -20.09 -11.93 -19.14
N ASP A 14 -20.43 -11.11 -20.16
CA ASP A 14 -20.60 -11.60 -21.54
C ASP A 14 -19.24 -11.94 -22.19
N ASP A 15 -18.19 -11.15 -21.91
CA ASP A 15 -16.82 -11.36 -22.40
C ASP A 15 -15.79 -10.96 -21.33
N PRO A 16 -15.60 -11.77 -20.28
CA PRO A 16 -14.64 -11.47 -19.20
C PRO A 16 -13.19 -11.35 -19.69
N GLN A 17 -12.79 -12.11 -20.71
CA GLN A 17 -11.44 -12.02 -21.27
C GLN A 17 -11.21 -10.67 -21.97
N GLY A 18 -12.12 -10.27 -22.86
CA GLY A 18 -12.04 -8.98 -23.54
C GLY A 18 -12.14 -7.80 -22.58
N PHE A 19 -13.01 -7.90 -21.57
CA PHE A 19 -13.16 -6.89 -20.53
C PHE A 19 -11.85 -6.64 -19.77
N TRP A 20 -11.20 -7.69 -19.29
CA TRP A 20 -9.94 -7.53 -18.53
C TRP A 20 -8.75 -7.19 -19.43
N LEU A 21 -8.73 -7.68 -20.67
CA LEU A 21 -7.71 -7.29 -21.64
C LEU A 21 -7.83 -5.80 -22.01
N ASP A 22 -9.06 -5.26 -22.07
CA ASP A 22 -9.28 -3.82 -22.26
C ASP A 22 -8.84 -3.03 -21.02
N ALA A 23 -9.16 -3.48 -19.83
CA ALA A 23 -8.71 -2.88 -18.57
C ALA A 23 -7.17 -2.83 -18.46
N ALA A 24 -6.48 -3.86 -18.96
CA ALA A 24 -5.01 -3.93 -18.96
C ALA A 24 -4.34 -2.85 -19.82
N LYS A 25 -5.05 -2.22 -20.76
CA LYS A 25 -4.54 -1.09 -21.57
C LYS A 25 -4.24 0.16 -20.73
N ALA A 26 -4.72 0.22 -19.49
CA ALA A 26 -4.38 1.28 -18.54
C ALA A 26 -2.93 1.20 -18.04
N LEU A 27 -2.21 0.12 -18.34
CA LEU A 27 -0.84 -0.14 -17.92
C LEU A 27 0.13 -0.11 -19.10
N ASP A 28 1.38 0.25 -18.80
CA ASP A 28 2.48 0.11 -19.74
C ASP A 28 3.05 -1.32 -19.63
N TRP A 29 2.97 -2.07 -20.72
CA TRP A 29 3.51 -3.40 -20.86
C TRP A 29 4.81 -3.37 -21.66
N ALA A 30 5.86 -4.01 -21.16
CA ALA A 30 7.09 -4.25 -21.91
C ALA A 30 6.85 -5.27 -23.05
N VAL A 31 5.99 -6.25 -22.77
CA VAL A 31 5.43 -7.18 -23.78
C VAL A 31 3.92 -7.25 -23.49
N ALA A 32 3.11 -6.88 -24.47
CA ALA A 32 1.65 -6.92 -24.32
C ALA A 32 1.15 -8.36 -24.10
N PRO A 33 0.16 -8.59 -23.22
CA PRO A 33 -0.42 -9.92 -23.03
C PRO A 33 -1.20 -10.38 -24.26
N GLU A 34 -1.17 -11.69 -24.52
CA GLU A 34 -1.86 -12.31 -25.64
C GLU A 34 -3.36 -12.46 -25.41
N ALA A 35 -3.78 -12.60 -24.16
CA ALA A 35 -5.18 -12.74 -23.72
C ALA A 35 -5.39 -12.13 -22.33
N GLY A 36 -6.64 -11.88 -21.96
CA GLY A 36 -6.98 -11.44 -20.61
C GLY A 36 -6.81 -12.57 -19.59
N TRP A 37 -7.26 -13.78 -19.96
CA TRP A 37 -7.14 -14.98 -19.12
C TRP A 37 -7.23 -16.23 -19.95
N THR A 38 -6.51 -17.29 -19.57
CA THR A 38 -6.67 -18.64 -20.11
C THR A 38 -6.71 -19.66 -18.97
N GLU A 39 -7.35 -20.79 -19.20
CA GLU A 39 -7.40 -21.88 -18.21
C GLU A 39 -6.02 -22.50 -17.96
N ALA A 40 -5.16 -22.51 -18.98
CA ALA A 40 -3.83 -23.11 -18.90
C ALA A 40 -2.82 -22.20 -18.21
N ASP A 41 -2.85 -20.88 -18.51
CA ASP A 41 -1.75 -19.96 -18.17
C ASP A 41 -2.19 -18.83 -17.21
N GLY A 42 -3.48 -18.78 -16.83
CA GLY A 42 -3.99 -17.76 -15.89
C GLY A 42 -4.18 -16.37 -16.50
N TRP A 43 -3.93 -15.31 -15.70
CA TRP A 43 -4.16 -13.92 -16.10
C TRP A 43 -3.02 -13.34 -16.93
N PHE A 44 -3.36 -12.73 -18.07
CA PHE A 44 -2.46 -11.98 -18.94
C PHE A 44 -1.25 -12.79 -19.43
N PRO A 45 -1.48 -13.99 -20.02
CA PRO A 45 -0.41 -14.85 -20.48
C PRO A 45 0.50 -14.16 -21.50
N GLY A 46 1.80 -14.44 -21.41
CA GLY A 46 2.84 -13.83 -22.26
C GLY A 46 3.14 -12.36 -21.93
N GLY A 47 2.30 -11.69 -21.13
CA GLY A 47 2.49 -10.30 -20.75
C GLY A 47 3.70 -10.11 -19.83
N GLN A 48 4.46 -9.02 -20.07
CA GLN A 48 5.55 -8.58 -19.20
C GLN A 48 5.41 -7.10 -18.89
N LEU A 49 5.58 -6.75 -17.63
CA LEU A 49 5.52 -5.37 -17.15
C LEU A 49 6.51 -5.18 -15.99
N ASN A 50 6.60 -3.95 -15.47
CA ASN A 50 7.21 -3.70 -14.17
C ASN A 50 6.29 -2.81 -13.35
N PRO A 51 5.89 -3.21 -12.12
CA PRO A 51 5.01 -2.40 -11.28
C PRO A 51 5.61 -1.06 -10.87
N CYS A 52 6.92 -0.97 -10.61
CA CYS A 52 7.58 0.29 -10.30
C CYS A 52 7.55 1.25 -11.50
N HIS A 53 7.85 0.77 -12.72
CA HIS A 53 7.69 1.56 -13.94
C HIS A 53 6.28 2.15 -14.04
N ASN A 54 5.27 1.32 -13.80
CA ASN A 54 3.87 1.72 -13.91
C ASN A 54 3.41 2.69 -12.79
N THR A 55 4.04 2.63 -11.62
CA THR A 55 3.71 3.51 -10.48
C THR A 55 4.53 4.79 -10.44
N VAL A 56 5.71 4.83 -11.06
CA VAL A 56 6.64 5.96 -10.92
C VAL A 56 7.16 6.44 -12.27
N ASP A 57 7.95 5.63 -12.97
CA ASP A 57 8.75 6.04 -14.13
C ASP A 57 7.90 6.61 -15.26
N ARG A 58 6.79 5.95 -15.61
CA ARG A 58 5.91 6.40 -16.71
C ARG A 58 5.30 7.78 -16.45
N HIS A 59 5.06 8.11 -15.18
CA HIS A 59 4.49 9.42 -14.84
C HIS A 59 5.51 10.54 -15.00
N VAL A 60 6.76 10.29 -14.63
CA VAL A 60 7.88 11.23 -14.90
C VAL A 60 8.09 11.37 -16.39
N ALA A 61 8.14 10.26 -17.14
CA ALA A 61 8.28 10.27 -18.59
C ALA A 61 7.13 10.99 -19.32
N ALA A 62 5.92 10.95 -18.76
CA ALA A 62 4.76 11.69 -19.26
C ALA A 62 4.73 13.18 -18.86
N GLY A 63 5.82 13.73 -18.30
CA GLY A 63 5.95 15.15 -17.94
C GLY A 63 5.23 15.52 -16.64
N ARG A 64 4.92 14.56 -15.77
CA ARG A 64 4.27 14.79 -14.48
C ARG A 64 5.23 14.63 -13.29
N GLY A 65 6.53 14.80 -13.55
CA GLY A 65 7.57 14.65 -12.54
C GLY A 65 7.39 15.57 -11.33
N ASP A 66 6.87 16.78 -11.52
CA ASP A 66 6.66 17.76 -10.44
C ASP A 66 5.33 17.56 -9.69
N ALA A 67 4.45 16.67 -10.15
CA ALA A 67 3.22 16.36 -9.44
C ALA A 67 3.51 15.61 -8.14
N ALA A 68 2.76 15.90 -7.08
CA ALA A 68 2.87 15.18 -5.83
C ALA A 68 2.51 13.69 -6.01
N ALA A 69 3.37 12.80 -5.53
CA ALA A 69 3.17 11.36 -5.56
C ALA A 69 2.86 10.80 -4.16
N LEU A 70 3.63 11.20 -3.16
CA LEU A 70 3.53 10.70 -1.79
C LEU A 70 3.54 11.86 -0.80
N ILE A 71 2.53 11.94 0.04
CA ILE A 71 2.49 12.82 1.20
C ILE A 71 2.71 11.96 2.45
N TYR A 72 3.77 12.25 3.19
CA TYR A 72 3.99 11.69 4.52
C TYR A 72 3.47 12.67 5.57
N ASP A 73 2.52 12.23 6.39
CA ASP A 73 1.97 13.01 7.50
C ASP A 73 2.11 12.19 8.79
N SER A 74 2.99 12.66 9.68
CA SER A 74 3.28 12.01 10.96
C SER A 74 2.97 12.93 12.13
N PRO A 75 1.75 12.87 12.68
CA PRO A 75 1.42 13.63 13.89
C PRO A 75 2.22 13.18 15.12
N VAL A 76 2.81 11.98 15.11
CA VAL A 76 3.62 11.46 16.21
C VAL A 76 5.04 12.06 16.24
N THR A 77 5.54 12.53 15.10
CA THR A 77 6.82 13.26 15.00
C THR A 77 6.63 14.74 14.71
N GLY A 78 5.42 15.16 14.35
CA GLY A 78 5.15 16.51 13.87
C GLY A 78 5.69 16.80 12.47
N THR A 79 5.99 15.76 11.69
CA THR A 79 6.60 15.87 10.36
C THR A 79 5.57 15.76 9.25
N ILE A 80 5.61 16.69 8.31
CA ILE A 80 4.90 16.60 7.03
C ILE A 80 5.93 16.75 5.91
N ALA A 81 5.95 15.80 4.98
CA ALA A 81 6.81 15.86 3.79
C ALA A 81 6.02 15.44 2.56
N THR A 82 6.29 16.08 1.44
CA THR A 82 5.69 15.71 0.15
C THR A 82 6.80 15.36 -0.81
N PHE A 83 6.64 14.24 -1.49
CA PHE A 83 7.54 13.79 -2.54
C PHE A 83 6.80 13.89 -3.89
N SER A 84 7.40 14.58 -4.83
CA SER A 84 6.97 14.56 -6.23
C SER A 84 7.28 13.21 -6.88
N TYR A 85 6.71 12.95 -8.07
CA TYR A 85 7.04 11.74 -8.83
C TYR A 85 8.54 11.66 -9.17
N SER A 86 9.19 12.80 -9.46
CA SER A 86 10.64 12.84 -9.70
C SER A 86 11.45 12.51 -8.45
N GLU A 87 11.09 13.06 -7.29
CA GLU A 87 11.75 12.76 -6.03
C GLU A 87 11.50 11.31 -5.60
N LEU A 88 10.28 10.80 -5.81
CA LEU A 88 9.97 9.39 -5.56
C LEU A 88 10.80 8.47 -6.46
N LEU A 89 10.96 8.80 -7.75
CA LEU A 89 11.82 8.07 -8.68
C LEU A 89 13.27 8.03 -8.20
N GLU A 90 13.80 9.16 -7.73
CA GLU A 90 15.16 9.25 -7.21
C GLU A 90 15.33 8.37 -5.97
N GLU A 91 14.46 8.50 -4.96
CA GLU A 91 14.57 7.74 -3.73
C GLU A 91 14.40 6.22 -3.95
N VAL A 92 13.41 5.82 -4.75
CA VAL A 92 13.19 4.40 -5.11
C VAL A 92 14.37 3.87 -5.91
N GLY A 93 14.91 4.65 -6.83
CA GLY A 93 16.08 4.28 -7.62
C GLY A 93 17.33 4.07 -6.76
N ARG A 94 17.58 4.95 -5.79
CA ARG A 94 18.68 4.81 -4.83
C ARG A 94 18.53 3.56 -3.97
N VAL A 95 17.33 3.28 -3.43
CA VAL A 95 17.09 2.07 -2.64
C VAL A 95 17.25 0.82 -3.51
N ALA A 96 16.80 0.84 -4.76
CA ALA A 96 17.03 -0.27 -5.69
C ALA A 96 18.52 -0.51 -5.95
N ALA A 97 19.31 0.56 -6.11
CA ALA A 97 20.76 0.45 -6.26
C ALA A 97 21.44 -0.08 -4.98
N MET A 98 21.00 0.34 -3.80
CA MET A 98 21.45 -0.22 -2.51
C MET A 98 21.19 -1.73 -2.46
N LEU A 99 19.97 -2.18 -2.75
CA LEU A 99 19.60 -3.59 -2.74
C LEU A 99 20.40 -4.39 -3.79
N ALA A 100 20.58 -3.86 -4.99
CA ALA A 100 21.39 -4.48 -6.03
C ALA A 100 22.86 -4.62 -5.63
N SER A 101 23.43 -3.63 -4.91
CA SER A 101 24.80 -3.70 -4.39
C SER A 101 25.00 -4.81 -3.33
N LEU A 102 23.91 -5.21 -2.66
CA LEU A 102 23.85 -6.35 -1.73
C LEU A 102 23.50 -7.67 -2.44
N GLY A 103 23.47 -7.68 -3.78
CA GLY A 103 23.23 -8.85 -4.59
C GLY A 103 21.76 -9.23 -4.74
N VAL A 104 20.82 -8.33 -4.42
CA VAL A 104 19.38 -8.57 -4.66
C VAL A 104 19.07 -8.45 -6.16
N SER A 105 18.39 -9.42 -6.70
CA SER A 105 18.00 -9.54 -8.11
C SER A 105 16.57 -10.11 -8.25
N LYS A 106 16.09 -10.24 -9.49
CA LYS A 106 14.78 -10.81 -9.81
C LYS A 106 14.57 -12.15 -9.10
N GLY A 107 13.45 -12.28 -8.39
CA GLY A 107 13.04 -13.49 -7.67
C GLY A 107 13.64 -13.62 -6.25
N ASP A 108 14.62 -12.80 -5.86
CA ASP A 108 15.09 -12.74 -4.47
C ASP A 108 14.03 -12.15 -3.54
N ARG A 109 14.01 -12.57 -2.27
CA ARG A 109 13.08 -12.04 -1.27
C ARG A 109 13.77 -11.01 -0.39
N VAL A 110 13.02 -9.96 -0.07
CA VAL A 110 13.40 -8.91 0.87
C VAL A 110 12.30 -8.78 1.92
N VAL A 111 12.64 -8.97 3.18
CA VAL A 111 11.71 -8.71 4.30
C VAL A 111 11.82 -7.25 4.72
N ILE A 112 10.68 -6.60 4.88
CA ILE A 112 10.57 -5.21 5.31
C ILE A 112 9.84 -5.18 6.65
N TYR A 113 10.57 -4.90 7.74
CA TYR A 113 10.04 -4.74 9.09
C TYR A 113 10.22 -3.30 9.54
N MET A 114 9.35 -2.44 9.04
CA MET A 114 9.45 -0.97 9.20
C MET A 114 8.08 -0.38 9.56
N PRO A 115 8.03 0.77 10.26
CA PRO A 115 6.77 1.49 10.51
C PRO A 115 6.32 2.27 9.27
N MET A 116 5.27 3.09 9.44
CA MET A 116 4.69 3.94 8.39
C MET A 116 5.58 5.14 8.08
N VAL A 117 6.76 4.89 7.51
CA VAL A 117 7.73 5.92 7.08
C VAL A 117 7.96 5.86 5.57
N PRO A 118 8.37 6.96 4.90
CA PRO A 118 8.57 6.97 3.44
C PRO A 118 9.51 5.88 2.94
N GLN A 119 10.55 5.54 3.72
CA GLN A 119 11.51 4.48 3.40
C GLN A 119 10.86 3.11 3.18
N THR A 120 9.71 2.85 3.84
CA THR A 120 8.95 1.61 3.62
C THR A 120 8.36 1.56 2.21
N VAL A 121 7.79 2.67 1.74
CA VAL A 121 7.26 2.80 0.38
C VAL A 121 8.38 2.69 -0.65
N PHE A 122 9.50 3.38 -0.40
CA PHE A 122 10.67 3.32 -1.29
C PHE A 122 11.20 1.89 -1.41
N ALA A 123 11.29 1.15 -0.30
CA ALA A 123 11.74 -0.24 -0.27
C ALA A 123 10.81 -1.18 -1.05
N MET A 124 9.49 -1.05 -0.89
CA MET A 124 8.50 -1.85 -1.63
C MET A 124 8.63 -1.63 -3.15
N LEU A 125 8.68 -0.37 -3.58
CA LEU A 125 8.81 0.00 -4.99
C LEU A 125 10.19 -0.36 -5.55
N ALA A 126 11.26 -0.26 -4.75
CA ALA A 126 12.61 -0.68 -5.15
C ALA A 126 12.70 -2.20 -5.40
N CYS A 127 12.05 -3.01 -4.56
CA CYS A 127 11.93 -4.45 -4.80
C CYS A 127 11.19 -4.72 -6.13
N ALA A 128 10.05 -4.07 -6.34
CA ALA A 128 9.28 -4.18 -7.58
C ALA A 128 10.12 -3.75 -8.81
N ARG A 129 10.94 -2.68 -8.68
CA ARG A 129 11.85 -2.22 -9.73
C ARG A 129 12.83 -3.29 -10.16
N LEU A 130 13.41 -4.02 -9.22
CA LEU A 130 14.37 -5.09 -9.44
C LEU A 130 13.72 -6.43 -9.84
N GLY A 131 12.38 -6.55 -9.80
CA GLY A 131 11.67 -7.81 -9.91
C GLY A 131 11.91 -8.73 -8.71
N ALA A 132 12.35 -8.18 -7.58
CA ALA A 132 12.48 -8.87 -6.30
C ALA A 132 11.14 -8.91 -5.57
N ILE A 133 10.96 -9.92 -4.72
CA ILE A 133 9.72 -10.19 -4.00
C ILE A 133 9.82 -9.59 -2.61
N HIS A 134 9.00 -8.58 -2.30
CA HIS A 134 9.00 -8.05 -0.93
C HIS A 134 8.01 -8.77 -0.02
N SER A 135 8.33 -8.80 1.27
CA SER A 135 7.40 -9.24 2.31
C SER A 135 7.42 -8.24 3.45
N VAL A 136 6.35 -7.42 3.52
CA VAL A 136 6.22 -6.44 4.60
C VAL A 136 5.62 -7.11 5.81
N VAL A 137 6.29 -6.95 6.95
CA VAL A 137 5.87 -7.47 8.24
C VAL A 137 5.40 -6.32 9.11
N PHE A 138 4.17 -6.39 9.62
CA PHE A 138 3.61 -5.37 10.48
C PHE A 138 4.49 -5.11 11.71
N GLY A 139 4.86 -3.85 11.93
CA GLY A 139 5.80 -3.43 12.98
C GLY A 139 5.35 -3.70 14.42
N GLY A 140 4.09 -4.06 14.63
CA GLY A 140 3.56 -4.50 15.92
C GLY A 140 3.76 -5.98 16.23
N PHE A 141 4.35 -6.76 15.31
CA PHE A 141 4.55 -8.20 15.53
C PHE A 141 5.77 -8.49 16.42
N ALA A 142 5.60 -9.49 17.31
CA ALA A 142 6.65 -9.95 18.19
C ALA A 142 7.78 -10.68 17.42
N PRO A 143 8.99 -10.77 17.99
CA PRO A 143 10.16 -11.38 17.34
C PRO A 143 9.92 -12.78 16.77
N HIS A 144 9.18 -13.64 17.46
CA HIS A 144 8.91 -15.00 16.99
C HIS A 144 8.01 -15.02 15.73
N GLU A 145 7.16 -14.01 15.53
CA GLU A 145 6.33 -13.88 14.33
C GLU A 145 7.17 -13.38 13.14
N LEU A 146 8.14 -12.50 13.39
CA LEU A 146 9.11 -12.10 12.38
C LEU A 146 10.03 -13.29 12.00
N ALA A 147 10.51 -14.06 12.98
CA ALA A 147 11.33 -15.24 12.73
C ALA A 147 10.65 -16.28 11.84
N LYS A 148 9.36 -16.57 12.06
CA LYS A 148 8.59 -17.50 11.20
C LYS A 148 8.57 -17.03 9.74
N ARG A 149 8.40 -15.72 9.51
CA ARG A 149 8.36 -15.14 8.16
C ARG A 149 9.73 -15.11 7.50
N ILE A 150 10.79 -14.91 8.28
CA ILE A 150 12.18 -15.06 7.82
C ILE A 150 12.43 -16.50 7.38
N ASP A 151 12.01 -17.48 8.17
CA ASP A 151 12.19 -18.90 7.84
C ASP A 151 11.43 -19.35 6.59
N ASP A 152 10.23 -18.81 6.39
CA ASP A 152 9.38 -19.19 5.25
C ASP A 152 9.78 -18.43 3.97
N ALA A 153 9.95 -17.11 4.04
CA ALA A 153 10.34 -16.29 2.89
C ALA A 153 11.80 -16.47 2.48
N THR A 154 12.66 -16.90 3.39
CA THR A 154 14.13 -17.03 3.18
C THR A 154 14.75 -15.80 2.51
N PRO A 155 14.63 -14.60 3.12
CA PRO A 155 15.06 -13.36 2.51
C PRO A 155 16.59 -13.22 2.47
N LYS A 156 17.10 -12.60 1.40
CA LYS A 156 18.51 -12.22 1.30
C LYS A 156 18.82 -10.99 2.17
N VAL A 157 17.89 -10.03 2.20
CA VAL A 157 18.02 -8.77 2.95
C VAL A 157 16.80 -8.56 3.84
N LEU A 158 17.02 -8.04 5.04
CA LEU A 158 16.00 -7.51 5.93
C LEU A 158 16.20 -6.00 6.07
N LEU A 159 15.14 -5.23 5.76
CA LEU A 159 15.11 -3.78 5.95
C LEU A 159 14.35 -3.45 7.23
N THR A 160 14.90 -2.55 8.05
CA THR A 160 14.25 -2.14 9.31
C THR A 160 14.58 -0.70 9.67
N THR A 161 13.98 -0.23 10.77
CA THR A 161 14.30 1.07 11.39
C THR A 161 14.83 0.89 12.80
N SER A 162 15.46 1.91 13.37
CA SER A 162 15.87 1.89 14.77
C SER A 162 14.68 1.81 15.73
N CYS A 163 13.54 2.43 15.37
CA CYS A 163 12.32 2.38 16.19
C CYS A 163 11.05 2.62 15.38
N GLY A 164 9.92 2.17 15.92
CA GLY A 164 8.57 2.61 15.61
C GLY A 164 8.03 3.52 16.71
N ILE A 165 6.94 4.26 16.42
CA ILE A 165 6.28 5.13 17.40
C ILE A 165 4.80 4.74 17.45
N GLU A 166 4.31 4.40 18.64
CA GLU A 166 2.92 4.04 18.87
C GLU A 166 2.30 4.98 19.92
N GLY A 167 1.53 5.96 19.43
CA GLY A 167 1.06 7.07 20.26
C GLY A 167 2.25 7.87 20.81
N SER A 168 2.44 7.85 22.14
CA SER A 168 3.60 8.48 22.81
C SER A 168 4.77 7.52 23.08
N LYS A 169 4.63 6.23 22.73
CA LYS A 169 5.65 5.21 23.03
C LYS A 169 6.60 5.02 21.86
N VAL A 170 7.90 5.18 22.12
CA VAL A 170 8.96 4.80 21.20
C VAL A 170 9.30 3.32 21.43
N ILE A 171 9.22 2.52 20.39
CA ILE A 171 9.43 1.07 20.42
C ILE A 171 10.72 0.76 19.66
N PRO A 172 11.81 0.37 20.33
CA PRO A 172 13.05 -0.02 19.65
C PRO A 172 12.83 -1.28 18.80
N TYR A 173 13.11 -1.19 17.47
CA TYR A 173 12.94 -2.33 16.56
C TYR A 173 14.17 -3.21 16.50
N LYS A 174 15.37 -2.64 16.61
CA LYS A 174 16.62 -3.42 16.50
C LYS A 174 16.69 -4.61 17.48
N PRO A 175 16.36 -4.47 18.79
CA PRO A 175 16.34 -5.61 19.69
C PRO A 175 15.33 -6.70 19.28
N MET A 176 14.20 -6.33 18.69
CA MET A 176 13.21 -7.30 18.18
C MET A 176 13.72 -8.03 16.94
N VAL A 177 14.40 -7.31 16.05
CA VAL A 177 15.04 -7.89 14.85
C VAL A 177 16.16 -8.85 15.27
N ASP A 178 17.03 -8.47 16.21
CA ASP A 178 18.10 -9.33 16.70
C ASP A 178 17.56 -10.62 17.33
N GLU A 179 16.51 -10.52 18.12
CA GLU A 179 15.86 -11.70 18.70
C GLU A 179 15.19 -12.56 17.63
N ALA A 180 14.53 -11.96 16.63
CA ALA A 180 13.96 -12.71 15.52
C ALA A 180 15.02 -13.46 14.72
N LEU A 181 16.15 -12.83 14.42
CA LEU A 181 17.27 -13.45 13.71
C LEU A 181 17.94 -14.58 14.53
N ARG A 182 17.96 -14.44 15.86
CA ARG A 182 18.43 -15.51 16.76
C ARG A 182 17.50 -16.72 16.77
N LEU A 183 16.18 -16.49 16.64
CA LEU A 183 15.16 -17.54 16.63
C LEU A 183 15.00 -18.21 15.27
N ALA A 184 15.27 -17.47 14.19
CA ALA A 184 15.16 -17.98 12.82
C ALA A 184 16.22 -19.04 12.53
N ARG A 185 15.86 -19.99 11.66
CA ARG A 185 16.78 -21.01 11.12
C ARG A 185 17.51 -20.51 9.89
N HIS A 186 16.81 -19.66 9.10
CA HIS A 186 17.40 -19.03 7.92
C HIS A 186 18.31 -17.87 8.32
N ALA A 187 19.53 -17.88 7.79
CA ALA A 187 20.49 -16.79 7.97
C ALA A 187 20.23 -15.72 6.91
N VAL A 188 19.94 -14.50 7.36
CA VAL A 188 19.82 -13.32 6.51
C VAL A 188 21.21 -12.74 6.24
N ASP A 189 21.54 -12.51 4.97
CA ASP A 189 22.88 -12.04 4.59
C ASP A 189 23.15 -10.62 5.14
N HIS A 190 22.15 -9.72 5.00
CA HIS A 190 22.29 -8.33 5.42
C HIS A 190 21.02 -7.80 6.09
N VAL A 191 21.21 -6.97 7.13
CA VAL A 191 20.18 -6.13 7.73
C VAL A 191 20.52 -4.68 7.43
N VAL A 192 19.65 -3.96 6.72
CA VAL A 192 19.81 -2.52 6.47
C VAL A 192 18.89 -1.75 7.39
N LEU A 193 19.45 -0.89 8.22
CA LEU A 193 18.74 -0.18 9.28
C LEU A 193 18.72 1.32 9.02
N PHE A 194 17.51 1.89 8.94
CA PHE A 194 17.29 3.33 8.91
C PHE A 194 17.21 3.88 10.34
N GLN A 195 18.14 4.75 10.70
CA GLN A 195 18.17 5.43 12.01
C GLN A 195 17.07 6.50 12.07
N ARG A 196 16.28 6.48 13.12
CA ARG A 196 15.32 7.54 13.45
C ARG A 196 15.85 8.37 14.61
N GLU A 197 15.52 9.66 14.65
CA GLU A 197 16.00 10.61 15.66
C GLU A 197 15.67 10.20 17.11
N GLN A 198 14.56 9.47 17.30
CA GLN A 198 14.07 9.09 18.62
C GLN A 198 14.93 8.00 19.30
N VAL A 199 15.61 7.17 18.51
CA VAL A 199 16.48 6.10 19.02
C VAL A 199 17.61 5.84 18.02
N THR A 200 18.84 5.85 18.49
CA THR A 200 19.97 5.32 17.74
C THR A 200 20.19 3.87 18.12
N ALA A 201 20.18 2.98 17.13
CA ALA A 201 20.43 1.55 17.31
C ALA A 201 21.89 1.20 17.00
N GLU A 202 22.48 0.30 17.79
CA GLU A 202 23.80 -0.25 17.52
C GLU A 202 23.71 -1.28 16.37
N LEU A 203 24.73 -1.26 15.51
CA LEU A 203 24.83 -2.14 14.34
C LEU A 203 25.85 -3.25 14.60
N ALA A 204 25.45 -4.51 14.37
CA ALA A 204 26.30 -5.68 14.51
C ALA A 204 27.00 -5.99 13.17
N ALA A 205 28.19 -5.39 12.97
CA ALA A 205 28.99 -5.63 11.76
C ALA A 205 29.47 -7.10 11.67
N PRO A 206 29.63 -7.67 10.48
CA PRO A 206 29.46 -7.03 9.16
C PRO A 206 28.03 -7.15 8.60
N ARG A 207 27.11 -7.82 9.29
CA ARG A 207 25.74 -8.11 8.82
C ARG A 207 24.88 -6.84 8.75
N ASP A 208 24.96 -5.99 9.77
CA ASP A 208 24.11 -4.82 9.91
C ASP A 208 24.76 -3.61 9.22
N LEU A 209 24.00 -2.94 8.38
CA LEU A 209 24.43 -1.79 7.58
C LEU A 209 23.54 -0.59 7.90
N ASP A 210 24.13 0.60 7.97
CA ASP A 210 23.38 1.84 8.08
C ASP A 210 22.79 2.22 6.72
N TRP A 211 21.50 2.57 6.70
CA TRP A 211 20.77 2.94 5.49
C TRP A 211 21.39 4.16 4.81
N MET A 212 21.69 5.21 5.58
CA MET A 212 22.20 6.45 5.01
C MET A 212 23.62 6.30 4.50
N GLU A 213 24.49 5.59 5.23
CA GLU A 213 25.84 5.30 4.76
C GLU A 213 25.84 4.45 3.48
N LEU A 214 24.95 3.44 3.41
CA LEU A 214 24.83 2.61 2.21
C LEU A 214 24.30 3.43 1.03
N ARG A 215 23.31 4.30 1.27
CA ARG A 215 22.77 5.23 0.27
C ARG A 215 23.85 6.18 -0.27
N GLU A 216 24.69 6.74 0.58
CA GLU A 216 25.79 7.64 0.19
C GLU A 216 26.88 6.94 -0.62
N LYS A 217 27.17 5.67 -0.29
CA LYS A 217 28.15 4.85 -1.02
C LYS A 217 27.64 4.42 -2.40
N THR A 218 26.34 4.49 -2.63
CA THR A 218 25.73 4.12 -3.90
C THR A 218 25.71 5.33 -4.83
N ALA A 219 26.34 5.23 -5.98
CA ALA A 219 26.45 6.33 -6.94
C ALA A 219 25.04 6.80 -7.38
N ALA A 220 24.87 8.12 -7.48
CA ALA A 220 23.56 8.71 -7.81
C ALA A 220 23.07 8.33 -9.22
N ASP A 221 23.98 8.00 -10.12
CA ASP A 221 23.73 7.59 -11.51
C ASP A 221 23.61 6.05 -11.68
N ALA A 222 23.78 5.29 -10.60
CA ALA A 222 23.70 3.82 -10.62
C ALA A 222 22.25 3.29 -10.47
N ILE A 223 21.22 4.10 -10.80
CA ILE A 223 19.83 3.69 -10.69
C ILE A 223 19.55 2.53 -11.67
N PRO A 224 19.21 1.33 -11.18
CA PRO A 224 18.90 0.20 -12.04
C PRO A 224 17.66 0.49 -12.90
N ALA A 225 17.66 0.02 -14.14
CA ALA A 225 16.46 0.02 -14.95
C ALA A 225 15.38 -0.90 -14.32
N CYS A 226 14.11 -0.62 -14.61
CA CYS A 226 13.01 -1.50 -14.22
C CYS A 226 13.15 -2.84 -14.95
N VAL A 227 13.23 -3.93 -14.17
CA VAL A 227 13.36 -5.30 -14.70
C VAL A 227 11.99 -5.79 -15.16
N PRO A 228 11.79 -6.15 -16.43
CA PRO A 228 10.54 -6.77 -16.88
C PRO A 228 10.29 -8.10 -16.15
N VAL A 229 9.08 -8.27 -15.64
CA VAL A 229 8.60 -9.47 -14.97
C VAL A 229 7.38 -10.02 -15.70
N ALA A 230 7.19 -11.32 -15.70
CA ALA A 230 5.99 -11.93 -16.25
C ALA A 230 4.75 -11.51 -15.43
N SER A 231 3.57 -11.51 -16.06
CA SER A 231 2.32 -11.15 -15.41
C SER A 231 2.04 -11.99 -14.16
N ASP A 232 2.43 -13.25 -14.15
CA ASP A 232 2.28 -14.23 -13.08
C ASP A 232 3.49 -14.34 -12.14
N ASP A 233 4.62 -13.66 -12.44
CA ASP A 233 5.74 -13.56 -11.50
C ASP A 233 5.27 -12.96 -10.15
N PRO A 234 5.80 -13.44 -9.00
CA PRO A 234 5.46 -12.92 -7.70
C PRO A 234 5.93 -11.46 -7.50
N LEU A 235 5.04 -10.60 -6.99
CA LEU A 235 5.35 -9.23 -6.55
C LEU A 235 5.66 -9.18 -5.07
N TYR A 236 4.83 -9.81 -4.25
CA TYR A 236 5.01 -9.83 -2.80
C TYR A 236 4.46 -11.10 -2.15
N ILE A 237 4.90 -11.33 -0.91
CA ILE A 237 4.36 -12.34 0.00
C ILE A 237 3.77 -11.62 1.21
N LEU A 238 2.46 -11.76 1.43
CA LEU A 238 1.78 -11.21 2.59
C LEU A 238 1.21 -12.32 3.46
N TYR A 239 1.66 -12.38 4.72
CA TYR A 239 1.27 -13.43 5.65
C TYR A 239 -0.04 -13.12 6.36
N THR A 240 -0.97 -14.06 6.30
CA THR A 240 -2.22 -14.04 7.07
C THR A 240 -2.13 -14.97 8.27
N SER A 241 -2.95 -14.70 9.31
CA SER A 241 -3.12 -15.61 10.44
C SER A 241 -3.85 -16.87 9.95
N GLY A 242 -3.10 -17.92 9.66
CA GLY A 242 -3.70 -19.20 9.25
C GLY A 242 -4.57 -19.80 10.36
N THR A 243 -5.66 -20.48 9.99
CA THR A 243 -6.55 -21.21 10.91
C THR A 243 -5.82 -22.30 11.70
N THR A 244 -4.63 -22.72 11.29
CA THR A 244 -3.79 -23.74 11.92
C THR A 244 -2.69 -23.17 12.82
N GLY A 245 -2.67 -21.83 13.08
CA GLY A 245 -1.65 -21.17 13.91
C GLY A 245 -0.30 -20.96 13.20
N THR A 246 -0.09 -21.50 12.00
CA THR A 246 1.06 -21.21 11.15
C THR A 246 0.67 -20.13 10.16
N PRO A 247 1.43 -19.03 10.03
CA PRO A 247 1.16 -18.00 9.03
C PRO A 247 1.18 -18.60 7.62
N LYS A 248 0.21 -18.20 6.79
CA LYS A 248 0.15 -18.58 5.38
C LYS A 248 0.55 -17.39 4.53
N GLY A 249 1.55 -17.57 3.66
CA GLY A 249 2.00 -16.54 2.73
C GLY A 249 1.08 -16.49 1.51
N VAL A 250 0.34 -15.41 1.35
CA VAL A 250 -0.38 -15.09 0.11
C VAL A 250 0.63 -14.52 -0.86
N VAL A 251 0.86 -15.21 -1.97
CA VAL A 251 1.73 -14.76 -3.06
C VAL A 251 0.90 -13.98 -4.06
N ARG A 252 1.31 -12.75 -4.33
CA ARG A 252 0.62 -11.83 -5.25
C ARG A 252 1.36 -11.75 -6.58
N ASP A 253 0.64 -11.93 -7.68
CA ASP A 253 1.12 -11.72 -9.04
C ASP A 253 1.29 -10.23 -9.40
N ASN A 254 1.97 -9.95 -10.50
CA ASN A 254 2.18 -8.58 -10.98
C ASN A 254 1.04 -8.09 -11.88
N GLY A 255 0.72 -8.81 -12.94
CA GLY A 255 -0.16 -8.33 -14.00
C GLY A 255 -1.62 -8.23 -13.60
N GLY A 256 -2.15 -9.31 -13.00
CA GLY A 256 -3.53 -9.37 -12.51
C GLY A 256 -3.77 -8.31 -11.44
N HIS A 257 -2.87 -8.22 -10.48
CA HIS A 257 -2.96 -7.24 -9.41
C HIS A 257 -2.95 -5.79 -9.91
N ALA A 258 -1.95 -5.43 -10.73
CA ALA A 258 -1.84 -4.07 -11.25
C ALA A 258 -3.06 -3.65 -12.08
N THR A 259 -3.58 -4.56 -12.93
CA THR A 259 -4.77 -4.31 -13.75
C THR A 259 -6.02 -4.09 -12.89
N ALA A 260 -6.25 -4.98 -11.92
CA ALA A 260 -7.40 -4.87 -11.01
C ALA A 260 -7.35 -3.60 -10.17
N LEU A 261 -6.17 -3.21 -9.68
CA LEU A 261 -5.99 -1.98 -8.92
C LEU A 261 -6.24 -0.73 -9.77
N ALA A 262 -5.67 -0.65 -10.97
CA ALA A 262 -5.90 0.48 -11.88
C ALA A 262 -7.39 0.61 -12.23
N TRP A 263 -8.06 -0.52 -12.53
CA TRP A 263 -9.50 -0.52 -12.79
C TRP A 263 -10.32 -0.06 -11.58
N SER A 264 -9.97 -0.53 -10.39
CA SER A 264 -10.69 -0.17 -9.15
C SER A 264 -10.56 1.31 -8.81
N MET A 265 -9.37 1.90 -8.97
CA MET A 265 -9.17 3.33 -8.72
C MET A 265 -10.06 4.18 -9.62
N ALA A 266 -10.11 3.87 -10.90
CA ALA A 266 -10.90 4.61 -11.87
C ALA A 266 -12.42 4.43 -11.66
N ASN A 267 -12.88 3.21 -11.38
CA ASN A 267 -14.30 2.87 -11.44
C ASN A 267 -14.98 2.74 -10.07
N ILE A 268 -14.30 2.18 -9.07
CA ILE A 268 -14.83 2.07 -7.70
C ILE A 268 -14.64 3.38 -6.95
N TYR A 269 -13.40 3.89 -6.90
CA TYR A 269 -13.07 5.06 -6.08
C TYR A 269 -13.21 6.41 -6.80
N GLY A 270 -13.26 6.42 -8.13
CA GLY A 270 -13.33 7.64 -8.91
C GLY A 270 -12.07 8.51 -8.84
N ILE A 271 -10.91 7.87 -8.74
CA ILE A 271 -9.61 8.49 -8.56
C ILE A 271 -8.78 8.36 -9.84
N GLY A 272 -8.18 9.47 -10.24
CA GLY A 272 -7.27 9.56 -11.37
C GLY A 272 -6.06 10.44 -11.09
N ALA A 273 -5.33 10.77 -12.15
CA ALA A 273 -4.11 11.56 -12.05
C ALA A 273 -4.36 12.95 -11.44
N GLY A 274 -3.57 13.31 -10.43
CA GLY A 274 -3.67 14.58 -9.71
C GLY A 274 -4.67 14.60 -8.57
N ASP A 275 -5.50 13.59 -8.41
CA ASP A 275 -6.36 13.44 -7.23
C ASP A 275 -5.54 12.98 -6.02
N VAL A 276 -5.99 13.30 -4.82
CA VAL A 276 -5.41 12.80 -3.58
C VAL A 276 -6.29 11.70 -3.01
N PHE A 277 -5.69 10.54 -2.79
CA PHE A 277 -6.33 9.37 -2.19
C PHE A 277 -5.68 9.04 -0.85
N TRP A 278 -6.48 8.73 0.14
CA TRP A 278 -5.96 8.31 1.44
C TRP A 278 -6.62 7.04 1.94
N ALA A 279 -5.82 5.98 2.07
CA ALA A 279 -6.18 4.79 2.82
C ALA A 279 -5.51 4.85 4.21
N ALA A 280 -6.30 5.12 5.25
CA ALA A 280 -5.84 5.14 6.64
C ALA A 280 -5.72 3.71 7.18
N SER A 281 -4.67 3.05 6.74
CA SER A 281 -4.30 1.68 7.09
C SER A 281 -2.78 1.60 7.29
N ASP A 282 -2.25 0.41 7.48
CA ASP A 282 -0.81 0.15 7.59
C ASP A 282 -0.31 -0.65 6.39
N VAL A 283 0.92 -0.34 5.94
CA VAL A 283 1.55 -1.04 4.81
C VAL A 283 1.81 -2.52 5.07
N GLY A 284 1.80 -2.95 6.32
CA GLY A 284 1.87 -4.38 6.72
C GLY A 284 0.59 -5.17 6.45
N TRP A 285 -0.49 -4.52 5.98
CA TRP A 285 -1.75 -5.16 5.61
C TRP A 285 -2.01 -5.04 4.11
N VAL A 286 -2.92 -5.89 3.60
CA VAL A 286 -3.28 -5.88 2.17
C VAL A 286 -3.82 -4.52 1.71
N VAL A 287 -4.56 -3.80 2.56
CA VAL A 287 -5.03 -2.44 2.25
C VAL A 287 -3.85 -1.52 2.00
N GLY A 288 -2.80 -1.60 2.82
CA GLY A 288 -1.61 -0.79 2.65
C GLY A 288 -0.84 -1.09 1.38
N HIS A 289 -0.62 -2.38 1.06
CA HIS A 289 -0.02 -2.78 -0.21
C HIS A 289 -0.81 -2.24 -1.39
N SER A 290 -2.10 -2.58 -1.45
CA SER A 290 -2.94 -2.25 -2.60
C SER A 290 -3.23 -0.75 -2.69
N TYR A 291 -3.64 -0.09 -1.60
CA TYR A 291 -4.29 1.23 -1.62
C TYR A 291 -3.51 2.35 -0.91
N ILE A 292 -2.35 2.05 -0.30
CA ILE A 292 -1.39 3.10 0.06
C ILE A 292 -0.28 3.17 -1.00
N VAL A 293 0.25 2.01 -1.44
CA VAL A 293 1.45 1.99 -2.30
C VAL A 293 1.09 1.87 -3.78
N TYR A 294 0.46 0.77 -4.21
CA TYR A 294 0.36 0.50 -5.65
C TYR A 294 -0.78 1.24 -6.35
N ALA A 295 -2.02 1.10 -5.91
CA ALA A 295 -3.18 1.56 -6.66
C ALA A 295 -3.21 3.08 -6.94
N PRO A 296 -2.98 3.97 -5.96
CA PRO A 296 -2.97 5.40 -6.22
C PRO A 296 -1.88 5.80 -7.21
N LEU A 297 -0.67 5.27 -7.01
CA LEU A 297 0.47 5.56 -7.88
C LEU A 297 0.30 5.00 -9.29
N LEU A 298 -0.36 3.84 -9.47
CA LEU A 298 -0.68 3.29 -10.80
C LEU A 298 -1.50 4.27 -11.65
N VAL A 299 -2.41 5.00 -11.06
CA VAL A 299 -3.25 5.96 -11.79
C VAL A 299 -2.70 7.39 -11.80
N GLY A 300 -1.51 7.60 -11.22
CA GLY A 300 -0.86 8.91 -11.15
C GLY A 300 -1.51 9.87 -10.15
N ALA A 301 -2.19 9.34 -9.16
CA ALA A 301 -2.73 10.07 -8.02
C ALA A 301 -1.67 10.29 -6.94
N THR A 302 -1.96 11.17 -6.01
CA THR A 302 -1.16 11.37 -4.79
C THR A 302 -1.69 10.45 -3.71
N THR A 303 -0.82 9.70 -3.03
CA THR A 303 -1.16 8.88 -1.87
C THR A 303 -0.71 9.53 -0.57
N VAL A 304 -1.48 9.32 0.51
CA VAL A 304 -1.11 9.79 1.86
C VAL A 304 -0.62 8.60 2.69
N LEU A 305 0.62 8.69 3.17
CA LEU A 305 1.23 7.80 4.14
C LEU A 305 1.13 8.44 5.53
N PHE A 306 0.26 7.91 6.36
CA PHE A 306 -0.07 8.50 7.65
C PHE A 306 0.55 7.70 8.81
N GLU A 307 1.45 8.32 9.59
CA GLU A 307 2.03 7.71 10.78
C GLU A 307 1.30 8.22 12.04
N GLY A 308 0.13 7.65 12.31
CA GLY A 308 -0.71 8.04 13.44
C GLY A 308 -1.85 7.07 13.67
N LYS A 309 -2.71 7.41 14.62
CA LYS A 309 -3.92 6.64 14.96
C LYS A 309 -5.17 7.51 14.79
N PRO A 310 -6.34 6.91 14.61
CA PRO A 310 -7.59 7.66 14.45
C PRO A 310 -7.95 8.50 15.68
N VAL A 311 -7.42 8.13 16.85
CA VAL A 311 -7.59 8.81 18.13
C VAL A 311 -6.27 8.88 18.89
N GLY A 312 -6.07 9.91 19.71
CA GLY A 312 -4.86 10.06 20.53
C GLY A 312 -3.60 10.52 19.76
N THR A 313 -3.74 10.98 18.49
CA THR A 313 -2.63 11.54 17.70
C THR A 313 -3.04 12.81 16.91
N PRO A 314 -3.31 13.93 17.54
CA PRO A 314 -3.40 14.14 18.99
C PRO A 314 -4.79 13.84 19.59
N ASP A 315 -5.86 13.83 18.79
CA ASP A 315 -7.26 13.74 19.20
C ASP A 315 -8.14 13.12 18.10
N PRO A 316 -9.45 12.88 18.31
CA PRO A 316 -10.34 12.28 17.32
C PRO A 316 -10.60 13.12 16.05
N GLY A 317 -10.14 14.37 16.02
CA GLY A 317 -10.21 15.23 14.83
C GLY A 317 -9.10 15.01 13.81
N THR A 318 -8.14 14.12 14.10
CA THR A 318 -6.94 13.95 13.28
C THR A 318 -7.26 13.54 11.83
N PHE A 319 -8.23 12.63 11.63
CA PHE A 319 -8.63 12.20 10.28
C PHE A 319 -9.21 13.35 9.47
N TRP A 320 -10.07 14.16 10.08
CA TRP A 320 -10.70 15.29 9.40
C TRP A 320 -9.69 16.36 9.02
N ARG A 321 -8.73 16.66 9.90
CA ARG A 321 -7.62 17.58 9.59
C ARG A 321 -6.72 17.07 8.46
N THR A 322 -6.44 15.79 8.40
CA THR A 322 -5.64 15.19 7.34
C THR A 322 -6.37 15.25 6.00
N ILE A 323 -7.68 14.94 6.00
CA ILE A 323 -8.55 15.03 4.82
C ILE A 323 -8.57 16.46 4.27
N ASP A 324 -8.83 17.43 5.12
CA ASP A 324 -8.93 18.84 4.74
C ASP A 324 -7.58 19.39 4.28
N ARG A 325 -6.52 19.20 5.08
CA ARG A 325 -5.17 19.70 4.83
C ARG A 325 -4.62 19.25 3.47
N HIS A 326 -4.82 17.98 3.13
CA HIS A 326 -4.23 17.40 1.93
C HIS A 326 -5.20 17.36 0.74
N GLY A 327 -6.42 17.86 0.89
CA GLY A 327 -7.41 17.85 -0.19
C GLY A 327 -7.79 16.44 -0.64
N VAL A 328 -7.95 15.52 0.32
CA VAL A 328 -8.29 14.11 0.04
C VAL A 328 -9.63 14.04 -0.66
N LYS A 329 -9.66 13.45 -1.86
CA LYS A 329 -10.89 13.27 -2.66
C LYS A 329 -11.67 12.03 -2.28
N ALA A 330 -10.98 10.93 -1.94
CA ALA A 330 -11.62 9.72 -1.42
C ALA A 330 -10.83 9.21 -0.21
N PHE A 331 -11.56 8.90 0.85
CA PHE A 331 -11.02 8.42 2.12
C PHE A 331 -11.42 6.97 2.36
N PHE A 332 -10.45 6.12 2.68
CA PHE A 332 -10.67 4.71 2.96
C PHE A 332 -10.11 4.35 4.33
N THR A 333 -10.93 3.70 5.17
CA THR A 333 -10.50 3.26 6.51
C THR A 333 -11.27 2.01 6.96
N ALA A 334 -11.00 1.55 8.19
CA ALA A 334 -11.72 0.43 8.80
C ALA A 334 -12.89 0.92 9.67
N PRO A 335 -14.00 0.16 9.78
CA PRO A 335 -15.10 0.47 10.69
C PRO A 335 -14.67 0.64 12.14
N THR A 336 -13.70 -0.13 12.62
CA THR A 336 -13.10 0.03 13.96
C THR A 336 -12.50 1.41 14.19
N ALA A 337 -11.85 2.00 13.18
CA ALA A 337 -11.30 3.34 13.29
C ALA A 337 -12.40 4.40 13.47
N ILE A 338 -13.48 4.28 12.70
CA ILE A 338 -14.65 5.19 12.80
C ILE A 338 -15.36 5.01 14.16
N ARG A 339 -15.53 3.76 14.63
CA ARG A 339 -16.08 3.52 15.98
C ARG A 339 -15.22 4.12 17.09
N ALA A 340 -13.89 4.09 16.94
CA ALA A 340 -12.99 4.74 17.89
C ALA A 340 -13.18 6.27 17.89
N VAL A 341 -13.25 6.89 16.71
CA VAL A 341 -13.54 8.34 16.58
C VAL A 341 -14.89 8.68 17.20
N ARG A 342 -15.97 7.93 16.84
CA ARG A 342 -17.32 8.15 17.37
C ARG A 342 -17.39 7.99 18.90
N LYS A 343 -16.63 7.07 19.47
CA LYS A 343 -16.58 6.86 20.91
C LYS A 343 -16.04 8.09 21.66
N GLU A 344 -15.02 8.75 21.11
CA GLU A 344 -14.39 9.93 21.73
C GLU A 344 -15.05 11.25 21.33
N ASP A 345 -15.67 11.31 20.15
CA ASP A 345 -16.40 12.47 19.63
C ASP A 345 -17.78 12.06 19.07
N PRO A 346 -18.74 11.66 19.94
CA PRO A 346 -20.04 11.13 19.48
C PRO A 346 -20.89 12.15 18.75
N ASP A 347 -20.72 13.42 19.07
CA ASP A 347 -21.41 14.56 18.43
C ASP A 347 -20.75 15.00 17.12
N ALA A 348 -19.57 14.46 16.79
CA ALA A 348 -18.73 14.83 15.64
C ALA A 348 -18.38 16.32 15.62
N LYS A 349 -17.98 16.86 16.77
CA LYS A 349 -17.63 18.29 16.93
C LYS A 349 -16.45 18.67 16.04
N PHE A 350 -15.38 17.84 16.06
CA PHE A 350 -14.21 18.08 15.20
C PHE A 350 -14.56 18.05 13.71
N LEU A 351 -15.40 17.08 13.28
CA LEU A 351 -15.86 17.03 11.90
C LEU A 351 -16.69 18.28 11.53
N SER A 352 -17.58 18.73 12.43
CA SER A 352 -18.37 19.93 12.23
C SER A 352 -17.54 21.22 12.14
N GLU A 353 -16.43 21.31 12.90
CA GLU A 353 -15.55 22.46 12.92
C GLU A 353 -14.59 22.49 11.74
N ILE A 354 -14.06 21.33 11.31
CA ILE A 354 -13.03 21.20 10.27
C ILE A 354 -13.67 21.00 8.88
N GLY A 355 -14.72 20.18 8.81
CA GLY A 355 -15.34 19.77 7.56
C GLY A 355 -14.70 18.54 6.92
N THR A 356 -15.12 18.26 5.71
CA THR A 356 -14.63 17.14 4.88
C THR A 356 -13.80 17.59 3.68
N GLY A 357 -13.49 18.89 3.59
CA GLY A 357 -12.70 19.45 2.50
C GLY A 357 -13.26 19.10 1.11
N GLN A 358 -12.44 18.47 0.26
CA GLN A 358 -12.81 18.04 -1.09
C GLN A 358 -13.27 16.56 -1.16
N CYS A 359 -13.40 15.89 0.00
CA CYS A 359 -13.76 14.47 0.06
C CYS A 359 -15.16 14.25 -0.53
N GLN A 360 -15.26 13.27 -1.42
CA GLN A 360 -16.49 12.95 -2.14
C GLN A 360 -17.14 11.63 -1.67
N ALA A 361 -16.35 10.73 -1.08
CA ALA A 361 -16.83 9.46 -0.59
C ALA A 361 -15.90 8.89 0.49
N ILE A 362 -16.47 8.12 1.42
CA ILE A 362 -15.74 7.38 2.45
C ILE A 362 -15.96 5.89 2.20
N PHE A 363 -14.87 5.13 2.18
CA PHE A 363 -14.87 3.68 1.96
C PHE A 363 -14.49 2.95 3.24
N LEU A 364 -15.18 1.86 3.53
CA LEU A 364 -14.94 1.03 4.72
C LEU A 364 -14.68 -0.42 4.30
N ALA A 365 -13.69 -1.07 4.91
CA ALA A 365 -13.44 -2.51 4.77
C ALA A 365 -12.60 -3.05 5.94
N GLY A 366 -12.38 -4.37 5.92
CA GLY A 366 -11.58 -5.12 6.90
C GLY A 366 -12.40 -5.87 7.93
N GLU A 367 -13.61 -5.42 8.17
CA GLU A 367 -14.66 -6.07 8.97
C GLU A 367 -16.03 -5.55 8.52
N ARG A 368 -17.09 -6.20 8.96
CA ARG A 368 -18.44 -5.73 8.65
C ARG A 368 -18.68 -4.34 9.26
N ALA A 369 -19.06 -3.38 8.41
CA ALA A 369 -19.54 -2.10 8.89
C ALA A 369 -21.01 -2.24 9.34
N ASP A 370 -21.27 -1.97 10.62
CA ASP A 370 -22.63 -2.00 11.15
C ASP A 370 -23.44 -0.79 10.67
N PRO A 371 -24.78 -0.96 10.45
CA PRO A 371 -25.63 0.12 9.93
C PRO A 371 -25.61 1.40 10.78
N ASP A 372 -25.44 1.28 12.09
CA ASP A 372 -25.41 2.44 13.00
C ASP A 372 -24.13 3.26 12.85
N THR A 373 -22.98 2.61 12.62
CA THR A 373 -21.72 3.29 12.33
C THR A 373 -21.76 3.98 10.97
N ILE A 374 -22.28 3.30 9.94
CA ILE A 374 -22.48 3.89 8.61
C ILE A 374 -23.42 5.09 8.70
N GLY A 375 -24.58 4.91 9.33
CA GLY A 375 -25.58 5.98 9.48
C GLY A 375 -25.04 7.21 10.21
N TRP A 376 -24.33 7.00 11.33
CA TRP A 376 -23.69 8.10 12.05
C TRP A 376 -22.71 8.88 11.16
N LEU A 377 -21.87 8.16 10.41
CA LEU A 377 -20.87 8.78 9.57
C LEU A 377 -21.48 9.53 8.38
N GLU A 378 -22.50 8.96 7.72
CA GLU A 378 -23.24 9.62 6.64
C GLU A 378 -23.98 10.88 7.13
N ASP A 379 -24.68 10.76 8.28
CA ASP A 379 -25.46 11.87 8.84
C ASP A 379 -24.57 13.03 9.29
N LYS A 380 -23.34 12.74 9.77
CA LYS A 380 -22.41 13.76 10.26
C LYS A 380 -21.52 14.35 9.16
N SER A 381 -21.09 13.56 8.18
CA SER A 381 -20.21 14.01 7.10
C SER A 381 -20.98 14.56 5.89
N GLY A 382 -22.23 14.14 5.68
CA GLY A 382 -22.99 14.42 4.46
C GLY A 382 -22.45 13.66 3.23
N LEU A 383 -21.48 12.76 3.41
CA LEU A 383 -20.84 12.01 2.32
C LEU A 383 -21.41 10.61 2.19
N PRO A 384 -21.38 10.02 0.98
CA PRO A 384 -21.65 8.61 0.79
C PRO A 384 -20.60 7.77 1.53
N VAL A 385 -21.06 6.80 2.34
CA VAL A 385 -20.22 5.81 3.00
C VAL A 385 -20.44 4.46 2.33
N ILE A 386 -19.39 3.90 1.77
CA ILE A 386 -19.41 2.66 0.99
C ILE A 386 -18.70 1.58 1.77
N ASP A 387 -19.46 0.61 2.30
CA ASP A 387 -18.89 -0.64 2.76
C ASP A 387 -18.57 -1.48 1.53
N HIS A 388 -17.39 -2.10 1.49
CA HIS A 388 -17.01 -2.99 0.41
C HIS A 388 -16.25 -4.20 0.95
N TRP A 389 -16.43 -5.34 0.29
CA TRP A 389 -15.93 -6.61 0.78
C TRP A 389 -14.80 -7.17 -0.08
N TRP A 390 -13.74 -7.58 0.57
CA TRP A 390 -12.60 -8.27 0.00
C TRP A 390 -11.74 -8.93 1.07
N GLN A 391 -10.69 -9.63 0.66
CA GLN A 391 -9.79 -10.38 1.52
C GLN A 391 -8.35 -10.17 1.08
N THR A 392 -7.40 -10.52 1.95
CA THR A 392 -5.97 -10.51 1.62
C THR A 392 -5.68 -11.33 0.37
N GLU A 393 -6.34 -12.47 0.24
CA GLU A 393 -6.19 -13.39 -0.89
C GLU A 393 -6.64 -12.77 -2.22
N LEU A 394 -7.61 -11.87 -2.20
CA LEU A 394 -8.12 -11.18 -3.39
C LEU A 394 -7.25 -9.97 -3.79
N GLY A 395 -6.78 -9.20 -2.79
CA GLY A 395 -5.94 -8.02 -3.01
C GLY A 395 -6.66 -6.76 -3.48
N TRP A 396 -7.96 -6.84 -3.77
CA TRP A 396 -8.81 -5.74 -4.20
C TRP A 396 -10.29 -6.05 -3.88
N PRO A 397 -11.22 -5.05 -3.93
CA PRO A 397 -12.63 -5.27 -3.63
C PRO A 397 -13.31 -6.22 -4.62
N ALA A 398 -13.83 -7.34 -4.11
CA ALA A 398 -14.65 -8.26 -4.89
C ALA A 398 -16.11 -7.82 -4.96
N ILE A 399 -16.59 -7.09 -3.94
CA ILE A 399 -17.93 -6.53 -3.88
C ILE A 399 -17.81 -5.07 -3.45
N ALA A 400 -18.27 -4.14 -4.28
CA ALA A 400 -18.26 -2.71 -3.99
C ALA A 400 -19.28 -1.96 -4.86
N SER A 401 -19.79 -0.84 -4.37
CA SER A 401 -20.45 0.14 -5.22
C SER A 401 -19.44 0.93 -6.02
N CYS A 402 -19.62 0.98 -7.34
CA CYS A 402 -18.70 1.68 -8.25
C CYS A 402 -19.12 3.15 -8.37
N VAL A 403 -18.56 4.00 -7.51
CA VAL A 403 -18.94 5.43 -7.42
C VAL A 403 -18.78 6.16 -8.74
N ALA A 404 -17.67 5.94 -9.45
CA ALA A 404 -17.41 6.62 -10.71
C ALA A 404 -18.29 6.14 -11.87
N LEU A 405 -18.89 4.97 -11.76
CA LEU A 405 -19.87 4.47 -12.70
C LEU A 405 -21.31 4.95 -12.38
N GLY A 406 -21.45 5.83 -11.38
CA GLY A 406 -22.74 6.38 -10.97
C GLY A 406 -23.62 5.40 -10.20
N ASP A 407 -23.05 4.33 -9.66
CA ASP A 407 -23.76 3.38 -8.82
C ASP A 407 -23.60 3.75 -7.35
N LEU A 408 -24.60 4.47 -6.83
CA LEU A 408 -24.65 4.90 -5.42
C LEU A 408 -25.77 4.21 -4.64
N ARG A 409 -26.36 3.13 -5.19
CA ARG A 409 -27.34 2.34 -4.43
C ARG A 409 -26.64 1.68 -3.27
N ARG A 410 -27.12 1.98 -2.09
CA ARG A 410 -26.55 1.51 -0.83
C ARG A 410 -27.67 1.10 0.08
N GLU A 411 -27.55 -0.09 0.61
CA GLU A 411 -28.31 -0.54 1.76
C GLU A 411 -27.35 -0.59 2.94
N ARG A 412 -27.63 0.16 3.99
CA ARG A 412 -26.78 0.20 5.18
C ARG A 412 -26.54 -1.21 5.73
N GLY A 413 -25.29 -1.63 5.82
CA GLY A 413 -24.88 -2.97 6.24
C GLY A 413 -24.77 -4.00 5.11
N SER A 414 -24.91 -3.58 3.84
CA SER A 414 -24.59 -4.37 2.66
C SER A 414 -23.30 -3.84 2.02
N ALA A 415 -22.39 -4.74 1.64
CA ALA A 415 -21.15 -4.41 0.94
C ALA A 415 -21.35 -4.17 -0.58
N GLY A 416 -22.54 -4.28 -1.07
CA GLY A 416 -22.91 -4.16 -2.49
C GLY A 416 -24.22 -4.87 -2.80
N PHE A 417 -24.42 -5.24 -4.06
CA PHE A 417 -25.66 -5.88 -4.54
C PHE A 417 -25.47 -7.39 -4.65
#